data_d3f44f51dae31ca30494036a9640a689
#
_entry.id   d3f44f51dae31ca30494036a9640a689
#
_cell.length_a   1.000
_cell.length_b   1.000
_cell.length_c   1.000
_cell.angle_alpha   90.00
_cell.angle_beta   90.00
_cell.angle_gamma   90.00
#
_symmetry.space_group_name_H-M   'P 1'
#
loop_
_entity.id
_entity.type
_entity.pdbx_description
1 polymer ?
#
loop_
_entity_poly.entity_id
_entity_poly.type
_entity_poly.pdbx_seq_one_letter_code
_entity_poly.pdbx_strand_id
1 'polypeptide(L)'
;MTVTIAAAAWLALASAQVGTEQDDAPGAILEAASEADWAAVPPENLLVLELPSGTMTIEMRPDLAPGHVDRVRTLARRGFYDGLLFHRVIDGFMAQGGDPLGDGTGGSDLPDLAPEFAQDAQALGAYAPVGRDDRAARIGFLGSVPVGTQAPTLPDFLTVPSVALWGLHCPGVLSMARSTDPASANSQFFVMFGDARDNLDQTYTVWGRVVDGERNTRRINRGEPPERPTPIVRARVAADIPAAERPRIALLRSDSEAFTAWLKATGSMTEDGYLADTCNIRVPARVNGEITS
;
A
#
# COMPACT_ATOMS: atom_id res chain seq x y z
N MET A 1 -16.19 82.11 -34.78
CA MET A 1 -15.76 80.73 -35.19
C MET A 1 -15.04 80.14 -34.02
N THR A 2 -15.74 79.29 -33.26
CA THR A 2 -15.21 78.64 -32.05
C THR A 2 -15.08 77.15 -32.31
N VAL A 3 -13.86 76.67 -32.27
CA VAL A 3 -13.56 75.25 -32.51
C VAL A 3 -13.53 74.55 -31.14
N THR A 4 -14.44 73.61 -30.96
CA THR A 4 -14.50 72.76 -29.75
C THR A 4 -13.68 71.47 -30.02
N ILE A 5 -12.64 71.23 -29.18
CA ILE A 5 -11.83 69.99 -29.21
C ILE A 5 -12.47 69.03 -28.25
N ALA A 6 -12.94 67.87 -28.75
CA ALA A 6 -13.43 66.77 -27.97
C ALA A 6 -12.26 65.85 -27.54
N ALA A 7 -12.11 65.66 -26.24
CA ALA A 7 -11.15 64.73 -25.62
C ALA A 7 -11.76 63.32 -25.60
N ALA A 8 -11.13 62.36 -26.29
CA ALA A 8 -11.49 60.95 -26.21
C ALA A 8 -10.81 60.29 -25.00
N ALA A 9 -11.59 59.85 -24.06
CA ALA A 9 -11.12 59.05 -22.92
C ALA A 9 -10.96 57.58 -23.35
N TRP A 10 -9.75 57.05 -23.24
CA TRP A 10 -9.47 55.64 -23.40
C TRP A 10 -9.74 54.92 -22.09
N LEU A 11 -10.76 54.05 -22.04
CA LEU A 11 -10.97 53.08 -20.96
C LEU A 11 -9.98 51.95 -21.23
N ALA A 12 -9.02 51.78 -20.32
CA ALA A 12 -8.21 50.57 -20.22
C ALA A 12 -9.04 49.47 -19.55
N LEU A 13 -9.46 48.45 -20.32
CA LEU A 13 -9.96 47.21 -19.78
C LEU A 13 -8.79 46.44 -19.17
N ALA A 14 -8.79 46.38 -17.84
CA ALA A 14 -7.93 45.41 -17.13
C ALA A 14 -8.50 43.99 -17.39
N SER A 15 -7.84 43.24 -18.23
CA SER A 15 -8.08 41.78 -18.35
C SER A 15 -7.61 41.14 -17.07
N ALA A 16 -8.56 40.76 -16.20
CA ALA A 16 -8.31 39.81 -15.13
C ALA A 16 -7.84 38.51 -15.79
N GLN A 17 -6.58 38.16 -15.58
CA GLN A 17 -6.08 36.83 -15.89
C GLN A 17 -6.80 35.89 -14.94
N VAL A 18 -7.73 35.12 -15.48
CA VAL A 18 -8.26 33.89 -14.84
C VAL A 18 -7.06 32.98 -14.74
N GLY A 19 -6.60 32.75 -13.50
CA GLY A 19 -5.58 31.75 -13.21
C GLY A 19 -6.05 30.42 -13.79
N THR A 20 -5.22 29.82 -14.60
CA THR A 20 -5.53 28.55 -15.26
C THR A 20 -5.63 27.46 -14.18
N GLU A 21 -6.75 26.75 -14.12
CA GLU A 21 -7.00 25.52 -13.33
C GLU A 21 -6.02 24.36 -13.66
N GLN A 22 -4.86 24.66 -14.20
CA GLN A 22 -3.91 23.67 -14.71
C GLN A 22 -2.86 23.23 -13.69
N ASP A 23 -2.72 23.94 -12.56
CA ASP A 23 -1.70 23.65 -11.53
C ASP A 23 -2.17 22.59 -10.51
N ASP A 24 -3.46 22.25 -10.47
CA ASP A 24 -4.04 21.31 -9.50
C ASP A 24 -4.31 19.91 -10.08
N ALA A 25 -3.90 19.62 -11.30
CA ALA A 25 -4.06 18.28 -11.86
C ALA A 25 -3.17 17.26 -11.10
N PRO A 26 -3.71 16.07 -10.70
CA PRO A 26 -2.96 15.11 -9.89
C PRO A 26 -1.57 14.76 -10.45
N GLY A 27 -1.46 14.65 -11.77
CA GLY A 27 -0.18 14.39 -12.44
C GLY A 27 0.82 15.54 -12.30
N ALA A 28 0.37 16.79 -12.44
CA ALA A 28 1.23 17.96 -12.29
C ALA A 28 1.78 18.10 -10.86
N ILE A 29 0.97 17.75 -9.84
CA ILE A 29 1.42 17.70 -8.44
C ILE A 29 2.56 16.70 -8.26
N LEU A 30 2.44 15.51 -8.86
CA LEU A 30 3.46 14.46 -8.76
C LEU A 30 4.75 14.83 -9.50
N GLU A 31 4.64 15.51 -10.64
CA GLU A 31 5.79 16.03 -11.41
C GLU A 31 6.51 17.17 -10.67
N ALA A 32 5.76 18.02 -9.97
CA ALA A 32 6.30 19.14 -9.20
C ALA A 32 6.88 18.72 -7.84
N ALA A 33 6.56 17.51 -7.36
CA ALA A 33 7.04 16.99 -6.07
C ALA A 33 8.58 16.89 -6.08
N SER A 34 9.21 17.45 -5.05
CA SER A 34 10.66 17.45 -4.88
C SER A 34 11.20 16.05 -4.57
N GLU A 35 12.50 15.83 -4.75
CA GLU A 35 13.12 14.54 -4.36
C GLU A 35 12.95 14.22 -2.86
N ALA A 36 12.80 15.23 -2.00
CA ALA A 36 12.57 15.05 -0.57
C ALA A 36 11.17 14.49 -0.26
N ASP A 37 10.21 14.64 -1.17
CA ASP A 37 8.85 14.11 -1.04
C ASP A 37 8.78 12.61 -1.37
N TRP A 38 9.84 12.04 -1.94
CA TRP A 38 9.91 10.62 -2.31
C TRP A 38 10.82 9.86 -1.37
N ALA A 39 10.35 8.72 -0.88
CA ALA A 39 11.10 7.81 -0.03
C ALA A 39 11.47 6.54 -0.81
N ALA A 40 12.76 6.30 -1.01
CA ALA A 40 13.23 5.07 -1.63
C ALA A 40 12.93 3.88 -0.72
N VAL A 41 12.32 2.81 -1.27
CA VAL A 41 12.11 1.56 -0.55
C VAL A 41 13.42 0.78 -0.55
N PRO A 42 13.98 0.42 0.62
CA PRO A 42 15.18 -0.39 0.68
C PRO A 42 15.00 -1.72 -0.07
N PRO A 43 15.97 -2.18 -0.88
CA PRO A 43 15.85 -3.45 -1.60
C PRO A 43 15.61 -4.67 -0.71
N GLU A 44 16.05 -4.61 0.55
CA GLU A 44 15.77 -5.64 1.56
C GLU A 44 14.27 -5.72 1.90
N ASN A 45 13.53 -4.63 1.71
CA ASN A 45 12.10 -4.53 1.96
C ASN A 45 11.25 -4.75 0.68
N LEU A 46 11.85 -5.18 -0.42
CA LEU A 46 11.15 -5.52 -1.65
C LEU A 46 11.20 -7.02 -1.90
N LEU A 47 10.03 -7.65 -2.06
CA LEU A 47 9.88 -9.02 -2.54
C LEU A 47 9.40 -8.99 -4.00
N VAL A 48 10.10 -9.72 -4.86
CA VAL A 48 9.77 -9.86 -6.27
C VAL A 48 9.22 -11.27 -6.50
N LEU A 49 7.95 -11.36 -6.89
CA LEU A 49 7.30 -12.61 -7.31
C LEU A 49 7.19 -12.64 -8.83
N GLU A 50 7.81 -13.62 -9.45
CA GLU A 50 7.67 -13.92 -10.88
C GLU A 50 6.48 -14.84 -11.08
N LEU A 51 5.52 -14.43 -11.90
CA LEU A 51 4.35 -15.20 -12.28
C LEU A 51 4.37 -15.44 -13.80
N PRO A 52 3.64 -16.41 -14.35
CA PRO A 52 3.54 -16.59 -15.80
C PRO A 52 3.01 -15.35 -16.55
N SER A 53 2.27 -14.49 -15.85
CA SER A 53 1.70 -13.25 -16.39
C SER A 53 2.64 -12.04 -16.33
N GLY A 54 3.78 -12.15 -15.64
CA GLY A 54 4.74 -11.06 -15.38
C GLY A 54 5.08 -10.95 -13.90
N THR A 55 5.82 -9.91 -13.55
CA THR A 55 6.36 -9.71 -12.20
C THR A 55 5.39 -8.92 -11.33
N MET A 56 5.38 -9.24 -10.05
CA MET A 56 4.74 -8.51 -8.97
C MET A 56 5.83 -8.06 -7.99
N THR A 57 5.94 -6.76 -7.70
CA THR A 57 6.84 -6.23 -6.70
C THR A 57 6.05 -5.81 -5.46
N ILE A 58 6.45 -6.31 -4.30
CA ILE A 58 5.76 -6.12 -3.03
C ILE A 58 6.68 -5.35 -2.09
N GLU A 59 6.21 -4.24 -1.53
CA GLU A 59 6.84 -3.62 -0.38
C GLU A 59 6.50 -4.41 0.88
N MET A 60 7.50 -4.89 1.59
CA MET A 60 7.39 -5.53 2.89
C MET A 60 7.58 -4.49 4.00
N ARG A 61 6.78 -4.57 5.06
CA ARG A 61 6.78 -3.62 6.19
C ARG A 61 7.25 -4.29 7.48
N PRO A 62 8.57 -4.36 7.71
CA PRO A 62 9.11 -4.97 8.94
C PRO A 62 8.79 -4.16 10.21
N ASP A 63 8.44 -2.90 10.09
CA ASP A 63 7.94 -2.08 11.19
C ASP A 63 6.51 -2.47 11.62
N LEU A 64 5.69 -2.96 10.68
CA LEU A 64 4.32 -3.43 10.96
C LEU A 64 4.30 -4.89 11.40
N ALA A 65 5.13 -5.75 10.80
CA ALA A 65 5.15 -7.20 11.06
C ALA A 65 6.59 -7.76 10.96
N PRO A 66 7.48 -7.46 11.94
CA PRO A 66 8.89 -7.85 11.86
C PRO A 66 9.09 -9.35 11.72
N GLY A 67 8.42 -10.18 12.53
CA GLY A 67 8.57 -11.64 12.49
C GLY A 67 8.05 -12.25 11.19
N HIS A 68 6.94 -11.74 10.67
CA HIS A 68 6.36 -12.25 9.41
C HIS A 68 7.20 -11.84 8.20
N VAL A 69 7.71 -10.61 8.17
CA VAL A 69 8.62 -10.17 7.10
C VAL A 69 9.92 -10.96 7.10
N ASP A 70 10.51 -11.22 8.26
CA ASP A 70 11.73 -12.05 8.36
C ASP A 70 11.46 -13.50 7.92
N ARG A 71 10.27 -14.05 8.22
CA ARG A 71 9.85 -15.36 7.73
C ARG A 71 9.76 -15.38 6.20
N VAL A 72 9.08 -14.40 5.61
CA VAL A 72 8.93 -14.31 4.14
C VAL A 72 10.29 -14.17 3.46
N ARG A 73 11.18 -13.31 3.97
CA ARG A 73 12.56 -13.18 3.45
C ARG A 73 13.34 -14.49 3.54
N THR A 74 13.28 -15.15 4.69
CA THR A 74 13.97 -16.43 4.92
C THR A 74 13.51 -17.49 3.94
N LEU A 75 12.20 -17.63 3.76
CA LEU A 75 11.63 -18.63 2.85
C LEU A 75 11.91 -18.28 1.38
N ALA A 76 11.84 -17.01 0.98
CA ALA A 76 12.19 -16.57 -0.37
C ALA A 76 13.68 -16.89 -0.69
N ARG A 77 14.60 -16.61 0.24
CA ARG A 77 16.04 -16.89 0.11
C ARG A 77 16.35 -18.40 0.05
N ARG A 78 15.52 -19.24 0.67
CA ARG A 78 15.62 -20.70 0.56
C ARG A 78 15.02 -21.25 -0.74
N GLY A 79 14.40 -20.41 -1.59
CA GLY A 79 13.65 -20.83 -2.76
C GLY A 79 12.37 -21.62 -2.42
N PHE A 80 11.89 -21.52 -1.17
CA PHE A 80 10.73 -22.28 -0.68
C PHE A 80 9.47 -21.99 -1.49
N TYR A 81 9.27 -20.76 -1.94
CA TYR A 81 8.08 -20.37 -2.69
C TYR A 81 8.15 -20.73 -4.18
N ASP A 82 9.31 -21.12 -4.70
CA ASP A 82 9.50 -21.40 -6.12
C ASP A 82 8.71 -22.63 -6.53
N GLY A 83 7.84 -22.48 -7.53
CA GLY A 83 6.94 -23.52 -8.01
C GLY A 83 5.66 -23.72 -7.20
N LEU A 84 5.52 -23.10 -6.02
CA LEU A 84 4.29 -23.21 -5.23
C LEU A 84 3.11 -22.52 -5.93
N LEU A 85 1.91 -22.99 -5.63
CA LEU A 85 0.69 -22.61 -6.32
C LEU A 85 -0.14 -21.60 -5.52
N PHE A 86 -0.84 -20.72 -6.22
CA PHE A 86 -2.02 -20.08 -5.66
C PHE A 86 -3.16 -21.11 -5.69
N HIS A 87 -3.31 -21.84 -4.57
CA HIS A 87 -4.17 -23.01 -4.45
C HIS A 87 -5.63 -22.67 -4.11
N ARG A 88 -5.89 -21.44 -3.59
CA ARG A 88 -7.23 -20.96 -3.28
C ARG A 88 -7.36 -19.50 -3.71
N VAL A 89 -8.27 -19.23 -4.66
CA VAL A 89 -8.40 -17.91 -5.27
C VAL A 89 -9.87 -17.56 -5.41
N ILE A 90 -10.35 -16.63 -4.58
CA ILE A 90 -11.74 -16.16 -4.56
C ILE A 90 -11.80 -14.79 -5.22
N ASP A 91 -12.60 -14.68 -6.27
CA ASP A 91 -12.77 -13.41 -6.97
C ASP A 91 -13.37 -12.32 -6.05
N GLY A 92 -12.87 -11.10 -6.19
CA GLY A 92 -13.29 -10.00 -5.32
C GLY A 92 -12.85 -10.10 -3.86
N PHE A 93 -12.16 -11.19 -3.46
CA PHE A 93 -11.67 -11.38 -2.09
C PHE A 93 -10.15 -11.48 -2.04
N MET A 94 -9.53 -12.63 -2.40
CA MET A 94 -8.08 -12.81 -2.27
C MET A 94 -7.55 -13.97 -3.11
N ALA A 95 -6.21 -14.03 -3.28
CA ALA A 95 -5.49 -15.21 -3.76
C ALA A 95 -4.51 -15.69 -2.69
N GLN A 96 -4.67 -16.94 -2.25
CA GLN A 96 -3.87 -17.62 -1.23
C GLN A 96 -2.87 -18.58 -1.86
N GLY A 97 -1.61 -18.50 -1.42
CA GLY A 97 -0.51 -19.36 -1.84
C GLY A 97 0.48 -19.60 -0.71
N GLY A 98 1.65 -20.19 -1.03
CA GLY A 98 2.71 -20.45 -0.04
C GLY A 98 2.55 -21.76 0.71
N ASP A 99 1.71 -22.66 0.21
CA ASP A 99 1.51 -24.00 0.74
C ASP A 99 2.28 -25.02 -0.11
N PRO A 100 3.25 -25.77 0.46
CA PRO A 100 3.99 -26.79 -0.27
C PRO A 100 3.14 -28.03 -0.66
N LEU A 101 2.02 -28.26 0.02
CA LEU A 101 1.08 -29.34 -0.31
C LEU A 101 0.03 -28.90 -1.33
N GLY A 102 -0.26 -27.60 -1.41
CA GLY A 102 -1.23 -27.04 -2.36
C GLY A 102 -2.70 -27.34 -2.03
N ASP A 103 -3.00 -27.76 -0.81
CA ASP A 103 -4.34 -28.10 -0.33
C ASP A 103 -4.82 -27.25 0.86
N GLY A 104 -3.98 -26.31 1.30
CA GLY A 104 -4.23 -25.40 2.43
C GLY A 104 -3.74 -25.92 3.78
N THR A 105 -3.19 -27.15 3.86
CA THR A 105 -2.78 -27.78 5.13
C THR A 105 -1.28 -27.74 5.38
N GLY A 106 -0.47 -27.43 4.37
CA GLY A 106 0.98 -27.45 4.46
C GLY A 106 1.58 -26.17 5.05
N GLY A 107 2.85 -26.28 5.46
CA GLY A 107 3.66 -25.20 5.98
C GLY A 107 5.15 -25.45 5.75
N SER A 108 6.00 -24.49 6.13
CA SER A 108 7.45 -24.69 6.15
C SER A 108 7.89 -25.52 7.38
N ASP A 109 9.15 -25.94 7.38
CA ASP A 109 9.81 -26.61 8.49
C ASP A 109 10.13 -25.69 9.69
N LEU A 110 9.81 -24.41 9.58
CA LEU A 110 10.04 -23.43 10.64
C LEU A 110 8.89 -23.40 11.63
N PRO A 111 9.12 -23.00 12.90
CA PRO A 111 8.07 -22.85 13.90
C PRO A 111 6.99 -21.85 13.45
N ASP A 112 5.77 -22.04 13.93
CA ASP A 112 4.70 -21.07 13.70
C ASP A 112 5.01 -19.70 14.31
N LEU A 113 4.36 -18.67 13.80
CA LEU A 113 4.57 -17.28 14.17
C LEU A 113 3.49 -16.79 15.14
N ALA A 114 3.92 -16.07 16.15
CA ALA A 114 3.00 -15.29 16.98
C ALA A 114 2.32 -14.19 16.14
N PRO A 115 1.07 -13.81 16.48
CA PRO A 115 0.35 -12.78 15.75
C PRO A 115 1.00 -11.39 15.91
N GLU A 116 1.03 -10.62 14.81
CA GLU A 116 1.44 -9.21 14.77
C GLU A 116 0.28 -8.38 14.18
N PHE A 117 -0.92 -8.51 14.79
CA PHE A 117 -2.15 -7.91 14.25
C PHE A 117 -2.19 -6.40 14.37
N ALA A 118 -1.50 -5.85 15.37
CA ALA A 118 -1.38 -4.43 15.61
C ALA A 118 -0.04 -4.11 16.28
N GLN A 119 0.39 -2.85 16.11
CA GLN A 119 1.59 -2.29 16.71
C GLN A 119 1.22 -1.06 17.54
N ASP A 120 2.14 -0.59 18.38
CA ASP A 120 1.99 0.69 19.07
C ASP A 120 2.33 1.83 18.10
N ALA A 121 1.35 2.68 17.79
CA ALA A 121 1.53 3.81 16.89
C ALA A 121 2.65 4.78 17.35
N GLN A 122 2.89 4.90 18.67
CA GLN A 122 3.95 5.75 19.20
C GLN A 122 5.34 5.13 18.98
N ALA A 123 5.45 3.79 19.06
CA ALA A 123 6.70 3.08 18.82
C ALA A 123 7.16 3.16 17.35
N LEU A 124 6.21 3.35 16.42
CA LEU A 124 6.51 3.37 14.98
C LEU A 124 7.11 4.69 14.48
N GLY A 125 7.08 5.77 15.27
CA GLY A 125 7.78 7.04 15.05
C GLY A 125 7.56 7.75 13.70
N ALA A 126 7.21 7.01 12.66
CA ALA A 126 7.03 7.48 11.28
C ALA A 126 5.56 7.51 10.82
N TYR A 127 4.61 7.27 11.73
CA TYR A 127 3.20 7.31 11.40
C TYR A 127 2.68 8.75 11.42
N ALA A 128 2.28 9.26 10.27
CA ALA A 128 1.54 10.50 10.13
C ALA A 128 0.11 10.20 9.68
N PRO A 129 -0.93 10.51 10.47
CA PRO A 129 -2.30 10.37 10.01
C PRO A 129 -2.58 11.41 8.92
N VAL A 130 -3.18 10.97 7.81
CA VAL A 130 -3.59 11.85 6.70
C VAL A 130 -5.07 12.19 6.72
N GLY A 131 -5.89 11.36 7.38
CA GLY A 131 -7.33 11.56 7.43
C GLY A 131 -8.04 10.56 8.33
N ARG A 132 -9.33 10.41 8.11
CA ARG A 132 -10.24 9.46 8.80
C ARG A 132 -11.25 8.89 7.82
N ASP A 133 -11.82 7.76 8.15
CA ASP A 133 -13.01 7.20 7.48
C ASP A 133 -14.00 6.64 8.51
N ASP A 134 -15.05 5.95 8.05
CA ASP A 134 -16.09 5.41 8.93
C ASP A 134 -15.61 4.24 9.83
N ARG A 135 -14.46 3.63 9.51
CA ARG A 135 -13.94 2.44 10.20
C ARG A 135 -12.77 2.74 11.13
N ALA A 136 -12.03 3.81 10.88
CA ALA A 136 -10.90 4.18 11.71
C ALA A 136 -10.90 5.68 12.01
N ALA A 137 -10.63 6.02 13.27
CA ALA A 137 -10.60 7.41 13.73
C ALA A 137 -9.47 8.21 13.06
N ARG A 138 -8.39 7.52 12.71
CA ARG A 138 -7.28 8.08 11.95
C ARG A 138 -6.77 7.05 10.96
N ILE A 139 -6.57 7.49 9.73
CA ILE A 139 -5.98 6.72 8.63
C ILE A 139 -4.66 7.37 8.26
N GLY A 140 -3.69 6.54 7.95
CA GLY A 140 -2.38 6.95 7.41
C GLY A 140 -1.81 5.85 6.53
N PHE A 141 -0.55 6.03 6.15
CA PHE A 141 0.16 5.04 5.34
C PHE A 141 1.55 4.82 5.92
N LEU A 142 1.95 3.56 6.04
CA LEU A 142 3.33 3.15 6.25
C LEU A 142 3.88 2.69 4.90
N GLY A 143 4.68 3.54 4.23
CA GLY A 143 5.00 3.34 2.82
C GLY A 143 3.74 3.23 1.98
N SER A 144 3.54 2.12 1.29
CA SER A 144 2.34 1.85 0.49
C SER A 144 1.16 1.28 1.29
N VAL A 145 1.40 0.71 2.48
CA VAL A 145 0.38 0.01 3.27
C VAL A 145 -0.52 0.99 4.01
N PRO A 146 -1.84 0.99 3.74
CA PRO A 146 -2.78 1.77 4.51
C PRO A 146 -2.91 1.20 5.92
N VAL A 147 -2.95 2.08 6.92
CA VAL A 147 -3.05 1.72 8.34
C VAL A 147 -4.12 2.55 9.03
N GLY A 148 -4.75 1.95 10.03
CA GLY A 148 -5.78 2.59 10.83
C GLY A 148 -5.43 2.60 12.31
N THR A 149 -5.97 3.59 13.06
CA THR A 149 -5.95 3.62 14.51
C THR A 149 -7.35 3.90 15.05
N GLN A 150 -7.61 3.47 16.30
CA GLN A 150 -8.80 3.88 17.02
C GLN A 150 -8.61 5.25 17.68
N ALA A 151 -9.72 5.93 17.99
CA ALA A 151 -9.66 7.11 18.82
C ALA A 151 -9.19 6.69 20.23
N PRO A 152 -8.32 7.49 20.89
CA PRO A 152 -7.93 7.23 22.26
C PRO A 152 -9.18 7.20 23.16
N THR A 153 -9.31 6.18 23.98
CA THR A 153 -10.40 6.08 24.96
C THR A 153 -10.08 6.92 26.21
N LEU A 154 -11.07 7.20 27.05
CA LEU A 154 -10.86 7.99 28.27
C LEU A 154 -9.76 7.41 29.20
N PRO A 155 -9.64 6.08 29.39
CA PRO A 155 -8.53 5.48 30.12
C PRO A 155 -7.16 5.77 29.49
N ASP A 156 -7.08 5.91 28.18
CA ASP A 156 -5.82 6.15 27.47
C ASP A 156 -5.25 7.56 27.73
N PHE A 157 -6.08 8.52 28.14
CA PHE A 157 -5.62 9.85 28.56
C PHE A 157 -5.03 9.88 29.96
N LEU A 158 -5.26 8.84 30.79
CA LEU A 158 -4.79 8.76 32.17
C LEU A 158 -3.52 7.92 32.32
N THR A 159 -3.21 7.10 31.32
CA THR A 159 -1.96 6.35 31.18
C THR A 159 -1.25 6.84 29.92
N VAL A 160 0.05 6.65 29.76
CA VAL A 160 0.72 6.94 28.46
C VAL A 160 0.03 6.06 27.40
N PRO A 161 -0.79 6.65 26.51
CA PRO A 161 -1.70 5.84 25.70
C PRO A 161 -0.93 5.11 24.63
N SER A 162 -0.91 3.77 24.74
CA SER A 162 -0.62 2.92 23.58
C SER A 162 -1.82 2.96 22.64
N VAL A 163 -1.65 3.58 21.48
CA VAL A 163 -2.69 3.61 20.45
C VAL A 163 -2.39 2.48 19.46
N ALA A 164 -3.26 1.47 19.45
CA ALA A 164 -3.13 0.37 18.50
C ALA A 164 -3.23 0.87 17.05
N LEU A 165 -2.24 0.50 16.23
CA LEU A 165 -2.19 0.75 14.80
C LEU A 165 -2.15 -0.61 14.08
N TRP A 166 -3.01 -0.78 13.10
CA TRP A 166 -3.09 -2.03 12.31
C TRP A 166 -3.11 -1.76 10.82
N GLY A 167 -2.62 -2.73 10.03
CA GLY A 167 -2.73 -2.71 8.58
C GLY A 167 -4.15 -2.99 8.10
N LEU A 168 -4.62 -2.22 7.12
CA LEU A 168 -5.96 -2.35 6.55
C LEU A 168 -5.96 -3.35 5.40
N HIS A 169 -6.92 -4.30 5.40
CA HIS A 169 -7.06 -5.32 4.35
C HIS A 169 -7.74 -4.76 3.10
N CYS A 170 -7.04 -3.87 2.43
CA CYS A 170 -7.42 -3.26 1.16
C CYS A 170 -6.84 -4.01 -0.05
N PRO A 171 -7.38 -3.87 -1.28
CA PRO A 171 -6.82 -4.51 -2.47
C PRO A 171 -5.31 -4.26 -2.64
N GLY A 172 -4.58 -5.31 -2.99
CA GLY A 172 -3.12 -5.29 -3.14
C GLY A 172 -2.33 -5.48 -1.85
N VAL A 173 -2.97 -5.44 -0.67
CA VAL A 173 -2.32 -5.74 0.62
C VAL A 173 -2.08 -7.24 0.76
N LEU A 174 -0.95 -7.61 1.38
CA LEU A 174 -0.60 -8.99 1.69
C LEU A 174 -0.67 -9.25 3.19
N SER A 175 -1.27 -10.40 3.54
CA SER A 175 -1.37 -10.89 4.92
C SER A 175 -0.99 -12.35 5.02
N MET A 176 -0.58 -12.79 6.22
CA MET A 176 -0.33 -14.21 6.48
C MET A 176 -1.63 -14.96 6.73
N ALA A 177 -1.76 -16.11 6.04
CA ALA A 177 -2.82 -17.07 6.34
C ALA A 177 -2.49 -17.83 7.64
N ARG A 178 -3.54 -18.26 8.35
CA ARG A 178 -3.46 -19.01 9.61
C ARG A 178 -4.67 -19.93 9.78
N SER A 179 -4.57 -20.89 10.68
CA SER A 179 -5.71 -21.71 11.12
C SER A 179 -6.60 -20.94 12.11
N THR A 180 -7.42 -21.64 12.87
CA THR A 180 -8.22 -21.06 13.97
C THR A 180 -7.36 -20.52 15.12
N ASP A 181 -6.18 -21.10 15.35
CA ASP A 181 -5.22 -20.58 16.32
C ASP A 181 -4.55 -19.30 15.74
N PRO A 182 -4.66 -18.16 16.45
CA PRO A 182 -3.98 -16.93 16.04
C PRO A 182 -2.46 -17.07 15.87
N ALA A 183 -1.82 -17.99 16.58
CA ALA A 183 -0.37 -18.23 16.55
C ALA A 183 0.05 -19.35 15.59
N SER A 184 -0.76 -19.65 14.57
CA SER A 184 -0.49 -20.73 13.61
C SER A 184 -0.06 -20.24 12.22
N ALA A 185 0.30 -18.97 12.07
CA ALA A 185 0.85 -18.46 10.82
C ALA A 185 2.22 -19.10 10.54
N ASN A 186 2.48 -19.52 9.30
CA ASN A 186 3.73 -20.23 8.97
C ASN A 186 4.37 -19.74 7.66
N SER A 187 3.92 -20.25 6.50
CA SER A 187 4.44 -19.89 5.17
C SER A 187 3.36 -19.39 4.23
N GLN A 188 2.09 -19.76 4.48
CA GLN A 188 1.00 -19.39 3.60
C GLN A 188 0.64 -17.93 3.75
N PHE A 189 0.40 -17.26 2.63
CA PHE A 189 0.01 -15.85 2.56
C PHE A 189 -1.12 -15.66 1.55
N PHE A 190 -1.77 -14.52 1.60
CA PHE A 190 -2.73 -14.12 0.59
C PHE A 190 -2.54 -12.66 0.18
N VAL A 191 -2.86 -12.36 -1.09
CA VAL A 191 -2.96 -11.01 -1.63
C VAL A 191 -4.42 -10.65 -1.79
N MET A 192 -4.83 -9.50 -1.27
CA MET A 192 -6.20 -9.02 -1.33
C MET A 192 -6.59 -8.57 -2.73
N PHE A 193 -7.81 -8.95 -3.17
CA PHE A 193 -8.45 -8.45 -4.39
C PHE A 193 -9.56 -7.44 -4.10
N GLY A 194 -10.15 -7.50 -2.93
CA GLY A 194 -11.22 -6.65 -2.46
C GLY A 194 -10.94 -6.01 -1.10
N ASP A 195 -11.86 -5.16 -0.66
CA ASP A 195 -11.90 -4.63 0.69
C ASP A 195 -12.48 -5.68 1.65
N ALA A 196 -11.69 -6.11 2.62
CA ALA A 196 -12.10 -7.09 3.62
C ALA A 196 -11.84 -6.60 5.05
N ARG A 197 -11.76 -5.29 5.25
CA ARG A 197 -11.48 -4.67 6.54
C ARG A 197 -12.43 -5.13 7.65
N ASP A 198 -13.73 -5.27 7.34
CA ASP A 198 -14.74 -5.68 8.32
C ASP A 198 -14.52 -7.10 8.88
N ASN A 199 -13.80 -7.96 8.15
CA ASN A 199 -13.62 -9.37 8.50
C ASN A 199 -12.20 -9.72 8.93
N LEU A 200 -11.18 -8.99 8.44
CA LEU A 200 -9.78 -9.40 8.57
C LEU A 200 -8.94 -8.44 9.41
N ASP A 201 -9.31 -7.16 9.53
CA ASP A 201 -8.54 -6.18 10.29
C ASP A 201 -8.40 -6.62 11.75
N GLN A 202 -7.21 -6.43 12.31
CA GLN A 202 -6.84 -6.81 13.68
C GLN A 202 -6.96 -8.31 14.00
N THR A 203 -7.20 -9.15 12.99
CA THR A 203 -7.30 -10.62 13.16
C THR A 203 -6.36 -11.40 12.25
N TYR A 204 -5.78 -10.73 11.26
CA TYR A 204 -4.72 -11.26 10.40
C TYR A 204 -3.55 -10.28 10.33
N THR A 205 -2.33 -10.81 10.22
CA THR A 205 -1.11 -9.99 10.17
C THR A 205 -0.85 -9.48 8.77
N VAL A 206 -1.00 -8.18 8.57
CA VAL A 206 -0.59 -7.48 7.34
C VAL A 206 0.93 -7.30 7.38
N TRP A 207 1.63 -7.70 6.30
CA TRP A 207 3.07 -7.59 6.23
C TRP A 207 3.61 -6.85 5.00
N GLY A 208 2.74 -6.46 4.05
CA GLY A 208 3.16 -5.73 2.86
C GLY A 208 2.04 -5.38 1.90
N ARG A 209 2.41 -4.75 0.77
CA ARG A 209 1.50 -4.40 -0.32
C ARG A 209 2.21 -4.47 -1.67
N VAL A 210 1.48 -4.82 -2.71
CA VAL A 210 1.92 -4.73 -4.10
C VAL A 210 2.11 -3.27 -4.48
N VAL A 211 3.31 -2.91 -4.94
CA VAL A 211 3.69 -1.54 -5.35
C VAL A 211 3.95 -1.42 -6.85
N ASP A 212 4.16 -2.56 -7.53
CA ASP A 212 4.25 -2.65 -8.98
C ASP A 212 3.75 -4.00 -9.47
N GLY A 213 3.23 -4.02 -10.71
CA GLY A 213 2.70 -5.24 -11.32
C GLY A 213 1.33 -5.68 -10.79
N GLU A 214 0.53 -4.82 -10.20
CA GLU A 214 -0.82 -5.14 -9.67
C GLU A 214 -1.72 -5.79 -10.72
N ARG A 215 -1.60 -5.40 -12.01
CA ARG A 215 -2.32 -6.06 -13.10
C ARG A 215 -2.09 -7.57 -13.19
N ASN A 216 -0.94 -8.06 -12.70
CA ASN A 216 -0.60 -9.48 -12.70
C ASN A 216 -1.36 -10.24 -11.61
N THR A 217 -1.75 -9.58 -10.50
CA THR A 217 -2.60 -10.19 -9.47
C THR A 217 -3.97 -10.58 -10.06
N ARG A 218 -4.51 -9.72 -10.94
CA ARG A 218 -5.81 -9.95 -11.60
C ARG A 218 -5.79 -11.12 -12.59
N ARG A 219 -4.58 -11.58 -13.00
CA ARG A 219 -4.37 -12.71 -13.91
C ARG A 219 -4.14 -14.03 -13.21
N ILE A 220 -4.12 -14.05 -11.88
CA ILE A 220 -4.09 -15.29 -11.09
C ILE A 220 -5.44 -16.00 -11.30
N ASN A 221 -5.37 -17.28 -11.68
CA ASN A 221 -6.55 -18.09 -12.00
C ASN A 221 -7.44 -18.29 -10.78
N ARG A 222 -8.75 -18.10 -10.93
CA ARG A 222 -9.76 -18.22 -9.87
C ARG A 222 -10.18 -19.66 -9.64
N GLY A 223 -10.57 -19.97 -8.41
CA GLY A 223 -11.12 -21.26 -7.97
C GLY A 223 -10.69 -21.67 -6.57
N GLU A 224 -11.43 -22.58 -5.95
CA GLU A 224 -11.18 -23.16 -4.62
C GLU A 224 -11.21 -24.71 -4.65
N PRO A 225 -10.18 -25.39 -5.18
CA PRO A 225 -8.99 -24.87 -5.88
C PRO A 225 -9.27 -24.43 -7.32
N PRO A 226 -8.39 -23.60 -7.95
CA PRO A 226 -8.47 -23.32 -9.38
C PRO A 226 -8.28 -24.60 -10.22
N GLU A 227 -9.00 -24.72 -11.33
CA GLU A 227 -8.81 -25.85 -12.27
C GLU A 227 -7.36 -25.92 -12.81
N ARG A 228 -6.75 -24.75 -13.01
CA ARG A 228 -5.35 -24.61 -13.40
C ARG A 228 -4.70 -23.57 -12.48
N PRO A 229 -4.17 -23.96 -11.30
CA PRO A 229 -3.58 -23.04 -10.36
C PRO A 229 -2.38 -22.29 -10.97
N THR A 230 -2.28 -20.99 -10.68
CA THR A 230 -1.16 -20.17 -11.12
C THR A 230 0.05 -20.45 -10.23
N PRO A 231 1.22 -20.81 -10.78
CA PRO A 231 2.43 -21.00 -9.99
C PRO A 231 3.12 -19.66 -9.67
N ILE A 232 3.80 -19.61 -8.53
CA ILE A 232 4.90 -18.67 -8.28
C ILE A 232 6.12 -19.25 -8.99
N VAL A 233 6.51 -18.68 -10.13
CA VAL A 233 7.68 -19.17 -10.89
C VAL A 233 8.94 -19.02 -10.05
N ARG A 234 9.06 -17.89 -9.36
CA ARG A 234 10.18 -17.60 -8.46
C ARG A 234 9.81 -16.48 -7.48
N ALA A 235 10.38 -16.54 -6.26
CA ALA A 235 10.30 -15.48 -5.25
C ALA A 235 11.72 -15.04 -4.83
N ARG A 236 12.01 -13.73 -4.91
CA ARG A 236 13.32 -13.20 -4.52
C ARG A 236 13.20 -11.91 -3.72
N VAL A 237 14.03 -11.77 -2.69
CA VAL A 237 14.26 -10.46 -2.06
C VAL A 237 15.06 -9.61 -3.05
N ALA A 238 14.64 -8.37 -3.30
CA ALA A 238 15.29 -7.54 -4.30
C ALA A 238 16.77 -7.24 -3.98
N ALA A 239 17.15 -7.26 -2.69
CA ALA A 239 18.56 -7.12 -2.29
C ALA A 239 19.46 -8.20 -2.89
N ASP A 240 18.93 -9.40 -3.15
CA ASP A 240 19.66 -10.55 -3.69
C ASP A 240 19.67 -10.57 -5.23
N ILE A 241 19.01 -9.61 -5.88
CA ILE A 241 19.03 -9.43 -7.34
C ILE A 241 20.19 -8.49 -7.69
N PRO A 242 20.94 -8.77 -8.78
CA PRO A 242 21.99 -7.86 -9.25
C PRO A 242 21.49 -6.42 -9.40
N ALA A 243 22.30 -5.44 -8.98
CA ALA A 243 21.86 -4.03 -8.91
C ALA A 243 21.35 -3.46 -10.24
N ALA A 244 21.83 -3.97 -11.38
CA ALA A 244 21.37 -3.54 -12.72
C ALA A 244 19.98 -4.08 -13.10
N GLU A 245 19.54 -5.18 -12.48
CA GLU A 245 18.28 -5.87 -12.78
C GLU A 245 17.20 -5.63 -11.70
N ARG A 246 17.62 -5.08 -10.57
CA ARG A 246 16.82 -4.88 -9.38
C ARG A 246 15.77 -3.78 -9.61
N PRO A 247 14.49 -4.00 -9.25
CA PRO A 247 13.50 -2.93 -9.25
C PRO A 247 13.88 -1.84 -8.25
N ARG A 248 13.77 -0.58 -8.67
CA ARG A 248 13.95 0.59 -7.82
C ARG A 248 12.59 1.23 -7.61
N ILE A 249 12.14 1.23 -6.36
CA ILE A 249 10.86 1.78 -5.96
C ILE A 249 11.11 2.96 -5.03
N ALA A 250 10.46 4.09 -5.32
CA ALA A 250 10.31 5.19 -4.37
C ALA A 250 8.83 5.53 -4.25
N LEU A 251 8.37 5.76 -3.03
CA LEU A 251 6.97 6.08 -2.72
C LEU A 251 6.85 7.54 -2.34
N LEU A 252 5.77 8.20 -2.76
CA LEU A 252 5.46 9.53 -2.28
C LEU A 252 5.18 9.46 -0.78
N ARG A 253 5.87 10.29 0.00
CA ARG A 253 5.76 10.30 1.45
C ARG A 253 4.37 10.75 1.89
N SER A 254 3.70 9.95 2.69
CA SER A 254 2.35 10.25 3.18
C SER A 254 2.31 11.46 4.14
N ASP A 255 3.45 11.87 4.70
CA ASP A 255 3.61 13.06 5.54
C ASP A 255 4.00 14.32 4.74
N SER A 256 4.08 14.25 3.40
CA SER A 256 4.39 15.39 2.54
C SER A 256 3.16 16.24 2.20
N GLU A 257 3.38 17.53 1.95
CA GLU A 257 2.33 18.42 1.42
C GLU A 257 1.87 17.96 0.02
N ALA A 258 2.79 17.43 -0.80
CA ALA A 258 2.50 16.91 -2.13
C ALA A 258 1.49 15.73 -2.07
N PHE A 259 1.62 14.84 -1.08
CA PHE A 259 0.68 13.73 -0.92
C PHE A 259 -0.72 14.24 -0.52
N THR A 260 -0.79 15.19 0.41
CA THR A 260 -2.07 15.80 0.81
C THR A 260 -2.75 16.53 -0.36
N ALA A 261 -1.99 17.30 -1.12
CA ALA A 261 -2.49 17.98 -2.32
C ALA A 261 -2.98 16.98 -3.37
N TRP A 262 -2.23 15.90 -3.60
CA TRP A 262 -2.61 14.83 -4.52
C TRP A 262 -3.90 14.12 -4.09
N LEU A 263 -4.09 13.81 -2.80
CA LEU A 263 -5.33 13.22 -2.27
C LEU A 263 -6.55 14.11 -2.52
N LYS A 264 -6.41 15.42 -2.36
CA LYS A 264 -7.47 16.40 -2.64
C LYS A 264 -7.75 16.48 -4.14
N ALA A 265 -6.73 16.61 -4.96
CA ALA A 265 -6.86 16.72 -6.41
C ALA A 265 -7.47 15.46 -7.06
N THR A 266 -7.27 14.28 -6.47
CA THR A 266 -7.92 13.03 -6.91
C THR A 266 -9.35 12.87 -6.37
N GLY A 267 -9.82 13.76 -5.50
CA GLY A 267 -11.11 13.61 -4.81
C GLY A 267 -11.11 12.50 -3.76
N SER A 268 -9.94 11.95 -3.40
CA SER A 268 -9.82 10.90 -2.41
C SER A 268 -9.98 11.42 -0.98
N MET A 269 -9.78 12.72 -0.77
CA MET A 269 -9.90 13.39 0.53
C MET A 269 -10.70 14.68 0.41
N THR A 270 -11.62 14.89 1.33
CA THR A 270 -12.37 16.16 1.47
C THR A 270 -11.54 17.21 2.22
N GLU A 271 -11.98 18.47 2.21
CA GLU A 271 -11.27 19.58 2.87
C GLU A 271 -11.17 19.40 4.40
N ASP A 272 -12.13 18.71 5.02
CA ASP A 272 -12.13 18.39 6.46
C ASP A 272 -11.37 17.09 6.80
N GLY A 273 -10.65 16.50 5.82
CA GLY A 273 -9.80 15.34 6.00
C GLY A 273 -10.53 14.00 6.07
N TYR A 274 -11.76 13.92 5.54
CA TYR A 274 -12.44 12.64 5.37
C TYR A 274 -11.98 11.95 4.09
N LEU A 275 -11.63 10.65 4.19
CA LEU A 275 -11.24 9.81 3.07
C LEU A 275 -12.46 9.07 2.53
N ALA A 276 -12.84 9.36 1.31
CA ALA A 276 -14.07 8.83 0.69
C ALA A 276 -14.00 7.30 0.51
N ASP A 277 -12.83 6.80 0.14
CA ASP A 277 -12.56 5.36 0.00
C ASP A 277 -11.07 5.08 0.20
N THR A 278 -10.70 4.78 1.45
CA THR A 278 -9.31 4.49 1.84
C THR A 278 -8.71 3.33 1.03
N CYS A 279 -9.51 2.32 0.71
CA CYS A 279 -9.03 1.13 0.00
C CYS A 279 -8.73 1.38 -1.49
N ASN A 280 -9.26 2.43 -2.08
CA ASN A 280 -8.93 2.83 -3.46
C ASN A 280 -7.69 3.71 -3.55
N ILE A 281 -7.17 4.21 -2.42
CA ILE A 281 -5.96 5.03 -2.44
C ILE A 281 -4.74 4.13 -2.73
N ARG A 282 -4.05 4.46 -3.82
CA ARG A 282 -2.74 3.89 -4.15
C ARG A 282 -1.70 4.98 -3.95
N VAL A 283 -0.79 4.79 -2.98
CA VAL A 283 0.32 5.72 -2.77
C VAL A 283 1.11 5.81 -4.08
N PRO A 284 1.28 7.00 -4.66
CA PRO A 284 2.05 7.17 -5.90
C PRO A 284 3.46 6.61 -5.75
N ALA A 285 3.92 5.90 -6.77
CA ALA A 285 5.24 5.28 -6.78
C ALA A 285 6.05 5.76 -7.99
N ARG A 286 7.37 5.82 -7.83
CA ARG A 286 8.33 5.84 -8.94
C ARG A 286 8.91 4.44 -9.08
N VAL A 287 8.69 3.83 -10.23
CA VAL A 287 9.23 2.51 -10.59
C VAL A 287 10.34 2.72 -11.61
N ASN A 288 11.57 2.41 -11.25
CA ASN A 288 12.77 2.64 -12.08
C ASN A 288 12.94 4.10 -12.54
N GLY A 289 12.36 5.05 -11.82
CA GLY A 289 12.40 6.48 -12.10
C GLY A 289 11.14 7.03 -12.79
N GLU A 290 10.22 6.19 -13.24
CA GLU A 290 8.95 6.59 -13.87
C GLU A 290 7.83 6.64 -12.82
N ILE A 291 7.01 7.70 -12.83
CA ILE A 291 5.87 7.86 -11.93
C ILE A 291 4.75 6.91 -12.37
N THR A 292 4.26 6.11 -11.42
CA THR A 292 3.09 5.24 -11.58
C THR A 292 2.06 5.61 -10.49
N SER A 293 0.82 5.84 -10.87
CA SER A 293 -0.28 6.21 -9.97
C SER A 293 -1.52 5.35 -10.23
#